data_227d3d94f5f13d1f21e4e18833abd4b9
#
_entry.id   227d3d94f5f13d1f21e4e18833abd4b9
#
_cell.length_a   1.000
_cell.length_b   1.000
_cell.length_c   1.000
_cell.angle_alpha   90.00
_cell.angle_beta   90.00
_cell.angle_gamma   90.00
#
_symmetry.space_group_name_H-M   'P 1'
#
loop_
_entity.id
_entity.type
_entity.pdbx_description
1 polymer ?
#
loop_
_entity_poly.entity_id
_entity_poly.type
_entity_poly.pdbx_seq_one_letter_code
_entity_poly.pdbx_strand_id
1 'polypeptide(L)'
;FTIEEMREVKTVLASCHISPLIYAFIDGAEKVSWITEKENDGVKRYLSMRKGDRRLNPMREGDNPYQGDMFYFTCIGEKGELEPVYDYFSKNNGYRCTLQQELYRPEYWCEIMPAHATKAYAIKKLKKMWGCTKVISFGDAINDIPMFEISDEAYAVENAVEELKAAATEIIASNEDDGVARWLEEHVMINDYN
;
A
#
# COMPACT_ATOMS: atom_id res chain seq x y z
N PHE A 1 9.48 -3.47 6.81
CA PHE A 1 9.50 -3.96 8.22
C PHE A 1 10.92 -4.10 8.72
N THR A 2 11.12 -3.87 10.02
CA THR A 2 12.32 -4.32 10.73
C THR A 2 12.27 -5.83 10.99
N ILE A 3 13.39 -6.41 11.42
CA ILE A 3 13.46 -7.84 11.76
C ILE A 3 12.52 -8.18 12.94
N GLU A 4 12.44 -7.29 13.93
CA GLU A 4 11.56 -7.43 15.08
C GLU A 4 10.08 -7.40 14.66
N GLU A 5 9.69 -6.41 13.87
CA GLU A 5 8.33 -6.29 13.34
C GLU A 5 7.92 -7.52 12.51
N MET A 6 8.82 -8.04 11.68
CA MET A 6 8.56 -9.26 10.90
C MET A 6 8.34 -10.49 11.79
N ARG A 7 9.14 -10.65 12.86
CA ARG A 7 8.96 -11.73 13.83
C ARG A 7 7.63 -11.61 14.57
N GLU A 8 7.24 -10.40 14.94
CA GLU A 8 5.98 -10.12 15.59
C GLU A 8 4.80 -10.47 14.67
N VAL A 9 4.79 -10.00 13.42
CA VAL A 9 3.76 -10.33 12.42
C VAL A 9 3.65 -11.84 12.24
N LYS A 10 4.77 -12.53 12.03
CA LYS A 10 4.79 -14.00 11.88
C LYS A 10 4.21 -14.70 13.11
N THR A 11 4.54 -14.25 14.31
CA THR A 11 4.08 -14.86 15.57
C THR A 11 2.57 -14.68 15.75
N VAL A 12 2.07 -13.46 15.52
CA VAL A 12 0.64 -13.16 15.65
C VAL A 12 -0.18 -13.93 14.61
N LEU A 13 0.23 -13.93 13.35
CA LEU A 13 -0.46 -14.68 12.30
C LEU A 13 -0.49 -16.19 12.59
N ALA A 14 0.63 -16.75 13.08
CA ALA A 14 0.69 -18.14 13.47
C ALA A 14 -0.24 -18.46 14.65
N SER A 15 -0.32 -17.60 15.67
CA SER A 15 -1.22 -17.79 16.82
C SER A 15 -2.71 -17.71 16.43
N CYS A 16 -3.02 -16.95 15.39
CA CYS A 16 -4.38 -16.86 14.82
C CYS A 16 -4.65 -17.91 13.75
N HIS A 17 -3.70 -18.80 13.44
CA HIS A 17 -3.80 -19.82 12.37
C HIS A 17 -4.04 -19.22 10.97
N ILE A 18 -3.59 -17.98 10.73
CA ILE A 18 -3.74 -17.29 9.45
C ILE A 18 -2.49 -17.50 8.59
N SER A 19 -2.70 -17.89 7.33
CA SER A 19 -1.66 -17.97 6.30
C SER A 19 -1.78 -16.77 5.36
N PRO A 20 -0.84 -15.82 5.39
CA PRO A 20 -0.91 -14.60 4.56
C PRO A 20 -0.37 -14.82 3.15
N LEU A 21 -0.73 -13.90 2.25
CA LEU A 21 0.05 -13.54 1.08
C LEU A 21 1.13 -12.55 1.52
N ILE A 22 2.39 -12.85 1.25
CA ILE A 22 3.56 -12.09 1.71
C ILE A 22 4.23 -11.41 0.53
N TYR A 23 4.27 -10.09 0.57
CA TYR A 23 4.92 -9.27 -0.44
C TYR A 23 6.33 -8.90 0.02
N ALA A 24 7.30 -9.25 -0.79
CA ALA A 24 8.71 -9.01 -0.49
C ALA A 24 9.53 -8.76 -1.76
N PHE A 25 10.65 -8.06 -1.62
CA PHE A 25 11.71 -8.10 -2.62
C PHE A 25 12.64 -9.28 -2.31
N ILE A 26 12.71 -10.23 -3.24
CA ILE A 26 13.63 -11.38 -3.17
C ILE A 26 14.57 -11.28 -4.36
N ASP A 27 15.88 -11.20 -4.11
CA ASP A 27 16.92 -11.04 -5.14
C ASP A 27 16.64 -9.86 -6.10
N GLY A 28 16.13 -8.75 -5.55
CA GLY A 28 15.82 -7.53 -6.30
C GLY A 28 14.52 -7.57 -7.11
N ALA A 29 13.75 -8.67 -7.06
CA ALA A 29 12.45 -8.80 -7.72
C ALA A 29 11.31 -8.84 -6.69
N GLU A 30 10.22 -8.10 -6.95
CA GLU A 30 9.00 -8.19 -6.15
C GLU A 30 8.38 -9.58 -6.29
N LYS A 31 8.07 -10.20 -5.16
CA LYS A 31 7.40 -11.50 -5.06
C LYS A 31 6.22 -11.46 -4.11
N VAL A 32 5.23 -12.30 -4.41
CA VAL A 32 4.08 -12.58 -3.56
C VAL A 32 4.15 -14.05 -3.22
N SER A 33 4.57 -14.35 -1.99
CA SER A 33 4.79 -15.73 -1.51
C SER A 33 3.64 -16.18 -0.62
N TRP A 34 3.23 -17.45 -0.77
CA TRP A 34 2.21 -18.08 0.10
C TRP A 34 2.39 -19.60 0.09
N ILE A 35 1.76 -20.27 1.07
CA ILE A 35 1.75 -21.74 1.13
C ILE A 35 0.49 -22.26 0.42
N THR A 36 0.68 -23.02 -0.65
CA THR A 36 -0.39 -23.49 -1.54
C THR A 36 -1.41 -24.40 -0.83
N GLU A 37 -0.94 -25.23 0.12
CA GLU A 37 -1.79 -26.13 0.90
C GLU A 37 -2.68 -25.41 1.91
N LYS A 38 -2.44 -24.09 2.15
CA LYS A 38 -3.19 -23.24 3.08
C LYS A 38 -4.10 -22.22 2.40
N GLU A 39 -4.31 -22.38 1.09
CA GLU A 39 -5.23 -21.54 0.35
C GLU A 39 -6.68 -21.80 0.76
N ASN A 40 -7.36 -20.77 1.24
CA ASN A 40 -8.81 -20.76 1.34
C ASN A 40 -9.44 -20.29 0.01
N ASP A 41 -10.77 -20.29 -0.07
CA ASP A 41 -11.48 -19.94 -1.31
C ASP A 41 -11.29 -18.48 -1.72
N GLY A 42 -11.11 -17.55 -0.77
CA GLY A 42 -10.79 -16.16 -1.03
C GLY A 42 -9.41 -16.00 -1.68
N VAL A 43 -8.39 -16.67 -1.13
CA VAL A 43 -7.03 -16.69 -1.69
C VAL A 43 -7.01 -17.32 -3.08
N LYS A 44 -7.65 -18.48 -3.28
CA LYS A 44 -7.76 -19.12 -4.60
C LYS A 44 -8.37 -18.19 -5.63
N ARG A 45 -9.43 -17.49 -5.26
CA ARG A 45 -10.12 -16.53 -6.13
C ARG A 45 -9.22 -15.34 -6.47
N TYR A 46 -8.57 -14.75 -5.48
CA TYR A 46 -7.59 -13.68 -5.66
C TYR A 46 -6.49 -14.08 -6.67
N LEU A 47 -5.90 -15.25 -6.48
CA LEU A 47 -4.84 -15.76 -7.35
C LEU A 47 -5.34 -16.09 -8.75
N SER A 48 -6.58 -16.57 -8.90
CA SER A 48 -7.16 -16.90 -10.21
C SER A 48 -7.28 -15.70 -11.13
N MET A 49 -7.49 -14.50 -10.57
CA MET A 49 -7.55 -13.23 -11.31
C MET A 49 -6.17 -12.69 -11.72
N ARG A 50 -5.10 -13.29 -11.20
CA ARG A 50 -3.69 -12.85 -11.41
C ARG A 50 -2.85 -13.88 -12.17
N LYS A 51 -3.50 -14.73 -12.97
CA LYS A 51 -2.80 -15.71 -13.80
C LYS A 51 -1.77 -15.02 -14.72
N GLY A 52 -0.52 -15.51 -14.67
CA GLY A 52 0.58 -14.94 -15.44
C GLY A 52 1.31 -13.76 -14.78
N ASP A 53 0.92 -13.32 -13.59
CA ASP A 53 1.68 -12.33 -12.82
C ASP A 53 3.03 -12.97 -12.38
N ARG A 54 4.13 -12.39 -12.87
CA ARG A 54 5.49 -12.87 -12.60
C ARG A 54 5.95 -12.73 -11.14
N ARG A 55 5.18 -11.99 -10.34
CA ARG A 55 5.43 -11.84 -8.91
C ARG A 55 4.98 -13.05 -8.10
N LEU A 56 4.04 -13.84 -8.62
CA LEU A 56 3.52 -15.01 -7.92
C LEU A 56 4.62 -16.03 -7.63
N ASN A 57 4.78 -16.40 -6.36
CA ASN A 57 5.79 -17.29 -5.84
C ASN A 57 5.15 -18.35 -4.92
N PRO A 58 4.43 -19.35 -5.50
CA PRO A 58 3.81 -20.42 -4.73
C PRO A 58 4.85 -21.28 -4.03
N MET A 59 4.63 -21.55 -2.77
CA MET A 59 5.49 -22.37 -1.92
C MET A 59 4.69 -23.54 -1.33
N ARG A 60 5.38 -24.59 -0.90
CA ARG A 60 4.76 -25.78 -0.32
C ARG A 60 4.86 -25.78 1.19
N GLU A 61 4.05 -26.62 1.82
CA GLU A 61 4.16 -26.82 3.26
C GLU A 61 5.57 -27.34 3.61
N GLY A 62 6.20 -26.71 4.59
CA GLY A 62 7.60 -26.93 4.97
C GLY A 62 8.58 -25.90 4.41
N ASP A 63 8.21 -25.19 3.36
CA ASP A 63 9.00 -24.04 2.89
C ASP A 63 8.86 -22.85 3.83
N ASN A 64 9.84 -21.95 3.78
CA ASN A 64 9.76 -20.69 4.50
C ASN A 64 9.29 -19.55 3.57
N PRO A 65 8.02 -19.09 3.66
CA PRO A 65 7.55 -18.01 2.81
C PRO A 65 8.01 -16.61 3.27
N TYR A 66 8.58 -16.51 4.47
CA TYR A 66 9.08 -15.25 5.05
C TYR A 66 10.54 -15.03 4.61
N GLN A 67 10.73 -14.61 3.37
CA GLN A 67 12.04 -14.39 2.75
C GLN A 67 12.14 -12.98 2.15
N GLY A 68 13.37 -12.47 2.04
CA GLY A 68 13.66 -11.18 1.42
C GLY A 68 13.23 -9.97 2.27
N ASP A 69 13.15 -8.83 1.62
CA ASP A 69 12.73 -7.57 2.24
C ASP A 69 11.21 -7.45 2.20
N MET A 70 10.54 -7.99 3.22
CA MET A 70 9.08 -7.97 3.33
C MET A 70 8.58 -6.55 3.61
N PHE A 71 7.50 -6.15 2.92
CA PHE A 71 6.94 -4.81 3.06
C PHE A 71 5.41 -4.78 3.22
N TYR A 72 4.72 -5.90 2.96
CA TYR A 72 3.27 -5.94 3.00
C TYR A 72 2.75 -7.36 3.20
N PHE A 73 1.70 -7.51 4.00
CA PHE A 73 0.99 -8.77 4.21
C PHE A 73 -0.49 -8.58 3.92
N THR A 74 -1.08 -9.53 3.20
CA THR A 74 -2.53 -9.59 2.96
C THR A 74 -3.07 -10.91 3.48
N CYS A 75 -4.03 -10.85 4.37
CA CYS A 75 -4.78 -11.99 4.86
C CYS A 75 -6.20 -11.91 4.31
N ILE A 76 -6.68 -12.97 3.66
CA ILE A 76 -8.03 -13.06 3.08
C ILE A 76 -8.78 -14.16 3.81
N GLY A 77 -9.99 -13.88 4.30
CA GLY A 77 -10.77 -14.86 5.05
C GLY A 77 -12.09 -14.29 5.55
N GLU A 78 -12.70 -14.98 6.49
CA GLU A 78 -13.91 -14.51 7.16
C GLU A 78 -13.57 -13.43 8.19
N LYS A 79 -14.52 -12.51 8.46
CA LYS A 79 -14.30 -11.40 9.41
C LYS A 79 -13.83 -11.91 10.77
N GLY A 80 -14.52 -12.92 11.32
CA GLY A 80 -14.22 -13.44 12.65
C GLY A 80 -12.85 -14.11 12.77
N GLU A 81 -12.30 -14.62 11.67
CA GLU A 81 -10.94 -15.18 11.62
C GLU A 81 -9.89 -14.08 11.62
N LEU A 82 -10.14 -12.97 10.93
CA LEU A 82 -9.19 -11.88 10.73
C LEU A 82 -9.25 -10.80 11.82
N GLU A 83 -10.38 -10.67 12.51
CA GLU A 83 -10.62 -9.65 13.54
C GLU A 83 -9.58 -9.67 14.68
N PRO A 84 -9.12 -10.84 15.21
CA PRO A 84 -8.05 -10.87 16.21
C PRO A 84 -6.71 -10.32 15.71
N VAL A 85 -6.38 -10.54 14.43
CA VAL A 85 -5.18 -9.99 13.80
C VAL A 85 -5.30 -8.47 13.68
N TYR A 86 -6.42 -7.99 13.19
CA TYR A 86 -6.72 -6.57 13.07
C TYR A 86 -6.68 -5.87 14.45
N ASP A 87 -7.33 -6.46 15.45
CA ASP A 87 -7.38 -5.93 16.80
C ASP A 87 -6.01 -5.78 17.46
N TYR A 88 -5.10 -6.69 17.14
CA TYR A 88 -3.72 -6.61 17.62
C TYR A 88 -2.95 -5.47 16.95
N PHE A 89 -2.94 -5.43 15.62
CA PHE A 89 -2.09 -4.49 14.88
C PHE A 89 -2.67 -3.10 14.78
N SER A 90 -4.00 -2.92 14.76
CA SER A 90 -4.63 -1.59 14.70
C SER A 90 -4.41 -0.75 15.97
N LYS A 91 -4.12 -1.39 17.09
CA LYS A 91 -3.82 -0.75 18.38
C LYS A 91 -2.32 -0.48 18.60
N ASN A 92 -1.47 -0.99 17.70
CA ASN A 92 -0.01 -0.84 17.78
C ASN A 92 0.48 0.22 16.79
N ASN A 93 1.00 1.33 17.30
CA ASN A 93 1.49 2.46 16.51
C ASN A 93 2.67 2.14 15.57
N GLY A 94 3.29 0.97 15.71
CA GLY A 94 4.33 0.48 14.80
C GLY A 94 3.80 -0.01 13.46
N TYR A 95 2.49 -0.22 13.37
CA TYR A 95 1.85 -0.79 12.18
C TYR A 95 0.70 0.06 11.67
N ARG A 96 0.44 -0.06 10.38
CA ARG A 96 -0.82 0.31 9.78
C ARG A 96 -1.56 -0.98 9.40
N CYS A 97 -2.74 -1.17 9.96
CA CYS A 97 -3.56 -2.33 9.70
C CYS A 97 -4.97 -1.91 9.28
N THR A 98 -5.49 -2.54 8.23
CA THR A 98 -6.85 -2.33 7.75
C THR A 98 -7.61 -3.65 7.73
N LEU A 99 -8.92 -3.60 7.97
CA LEU A 99 -9.82 -4.73 7.82
C LEU A 99 -11.04 -4.26 7.03
N GLN A 100 -11.17 -4.71 5.79
CA GLN A 100 -12.22 -4.26 4.88
C GLN A 100 -12.91 -5.45 4.23
N GLN A 101 -14.22 -5.35 4.03
CA GLN A 101 -14.94 -6.32 3.24
C GLN A 101 -14.75 -6.02 1.74
N GLU A 102 -14.55 -7.06 0.94
CA GLU A 102 -14.57 -6.94 -0.52
C GLU A 102 -15.95 -6.46 -0.99
N LEU A 103 -15.99 -5.46 -1.88
CA LEU A 103 -17.21 -4.73 -2.25
C LEU A 103 -18.38 -5.62 -2.74
N TYR A 104 -18.08 -6.76 -3.36
CA TYR A 104 -19.10 -7.63 -3.96
C TYR A 104 -19.04 -9.07 -3.45
N ARG A 105 -18.36 -9.31 -2.30
CA ARG A 105 -18.06 -10.67 -1.82
C ARG A 105 -18.09 -10.74 -0.29
N PRO A 106 -18.29 -11.93 0.28
CA PRO A 106 -18.34 -12.10 1.73
C PRO A 106 -16.96 -12.01 2.40
N GLU A 107 -15.87 -12.19 1.64
CA GLU A 107 -14.52 -12.21 2.19
C GLU A 107 -14.08 -10.83 2.69
N TYR A 108 -13.32 -10.85 3.77
CA TYR A 108 -12.62 -9.70 4.32
C TYR A 108 -11.13 -9.76 3.97
N TRP A 109 -10.53 -8.61 3.89
CA TRP A 109 -9.10 -8.43 3.67
C TRP A 109 -8.53 -7.71 4.88
N CYS A 110 -7.56 -8.36 5.53
CA CYS A 110 -6.77 -7.74 6.59
C CYS A 110 -5.37 -7.50 6.04
N GLU A 111 -4.99 -6.24 5.97
CA GLU A 111 -3.72 -5.81 5.39
C GLU A 111 -2.83 -5.23 6.49
N ILE A 112 -1.56 -5.66 6.52
CA ILE A 112 -0.60 -5.25 7.54
C ILE A 112 0.63 -4.67 6.85
N MET A 113 1.00 -3.46 7.23
CA MET A 113 2.19 -2.76 6.73
C MET A 113 2.86 -1.95 7.85
N PRO A 114 4.15 -1.57 7.69
CA PRO A 114 4.79 -0.68 8.65
C PRO A 114 4.05 0.66 8.75
N ALA A 115 3.97 1.25 9.94
CA ALA A 115 3.29 2.53 10.16
C ALA A 115 3.79 3.65 9.25
N HIS A 116 5.08 3.61 8.89
CA HIS A 116 5.71 4.59 8.02
C HIS A 116 5.55 4.30 6.50
N ALA A 117 4.86 3.22 6.12
CA ALA A 117 4.55 2.93 4.71
C ALA A 117 3.43 3.84 4.20
N THR A 118 3.70 5.13 4.08
CA THR A 118 2.77 6.16 3.60
C THR A 118 3.39 7.00 2.50
N LYS A 119 2.55 7.58 1.62
CA LYS A 119 3.00 8.54 0.58
C LYS A 119 3.81 9.67 1.21
N ALA A 120 3.32 10.24 2.31
CA ALA A 120 4.00 11.33 3.02
C ALA A 120 5.40 10.96 3.50
N TYR A 121 5.57 9.77 4.10
CA TYR A 121 6.89 9.31 4.53
C TYR A 121 7.84 9.08 3.35
N ALA A 122 7.34 8.43 2.29
CA ALA A 122 8.11 8.18 1.08
C ALA A 122 8.62 9.49 0.45
N ILE A 123 7.75 10.51 0.36
CA ILE A 123 8.11 11.84 -0.16
C ILE A 123 9.17 12.51 0.70
N LYS A 124 9.02 12.50 2.03
CA LYS A 124 10.06 13.03 2.94
C LYS A 124 11.41 12.36 2.73
N LYS A 125 11.41 11.04 2.51
CA LYS A 125 12.63 10.27 2.22
C LYS A 125 13.23 10.65 0.88
N LEU A 126 12.42 10.77 -0.18
CA LEU A 126 12.85 11.18 -1.51
C LEU A 126 13.37 12.64 -1.52
N LYS A 127 12.66 13.56 -0.87
CA LYS A 127 13.11 14.97 -0.71
C LYS A 127 14.52 15.03 -0.12
N LYS A 128 14.81 14.23 0.92
CA LYS A 128 16.12 14.13 1.53
C LYS A 128 17.17 13.49 0.61
N MET A 129 16.81 12.38 -0.06
CA MET A 129 17.74 11.64 -0.94
C MET A 129 18.20 12.47 -2.15
N TRP A 130 17.29 13.24 -2.73
CA TRP A 130 17.56 14.03 -3.92
C TRP A 130 17.95 15.49 -3.63
N GLY A 131 17.96 15.89 -2.36
CA GLY A 131 18.28 17.26 -1.97
C GLY A 131 17.25 18.28 -2.46
N CYS A 132 15.99 17.86 -2.69
CA CYS A 132 14.95 18.74 -3.18
C CYS A 132 14.55 19.77 -2.11
N THR A 133 14.42 21.04 -2.52
CA THR A 133 14.01 22.14 -1.64
C THR A 133 12.50 22.31 -1.60
N LYS A 134 11.78 21.89 -2.65
CA LYS A 134 10.32 22.04 -2.79
C LYS A 134 9.66 20.72 -3.14
N VAL A 135 8.47 20.50 -2.60
CA VAL A 135 7.57 19.38 -2.91
C VAL A 135 6.27 19.95 -3.44
N ILE A 136 5.87 19.52 -4.62
CA ILE A 136 4.56 19.76 -5.20
C ILE A 136 3.85 18.43 -5.30
N SER A 137 2.61 18.34 -4.86
CA SER A 137 1.82 17.12 -4.91
C SER A 137 0.48 17.31 -5.59
N PHE A 138 -0.02 16.22 -6.18
CA PHE A 138 -1.32 16.14 -6.83
C PHE A 138 -2.10 14.98 -6.23
N GLY A 139 -3.42 15.11 -6.10
CA GLY A 139 -4.24 14.06 -5.51
C GLY A 139 -5.72 14.18 -5.84
N ASP A 140 -6.46 13.10 -5.52
CA ASP A 140 -7.89 12.97 -5.80
C ASP A 140 -8.70 12.40 -4.62
N ALA A 141 -8.07 11.76 -3.63
CA ALA A 141 -8.76 10.99 -2.60
C ALA A 141 -8.26 11.28 -1.17
N ILE A 142 -9.05 10.86 -0.17
CA ILE A 142 -8.77 11.08 1.27
C ILE A 142 -7.38 10.58 1.69
N ASN A 143 -6.89 9.49 1.09
CA ASN A 143 -5.56 8.93 1.40
C ASN A 143 -4.39 9.82 0.95
N ASP A 144 -4.67 10.90 0.20
CA ASP A 144 -3.68 11.90 -0.23
C ASP A 144 -3.53 13.07 0.76
N ILE A 145 -4.48 13.24 1.69
CA ILE A 145 -4.44 14.34 2.67
C ILE A 145 -3.09 14.39 3.43
N PRO A 146 -2.54 13.28 3.97
CA PRO A 146 -1.25 13.33 4.64
C PRO A 146 -0.07 13.71 3.74
N MET A 147 -0.20 13.50 2.42
CA MET A 147 0.77 13.95 1.43
C MET A 147 0.65 15.46 1.20
N PHE A 148 -0.56 16.00 1.13
CA PHE A 148 -0.82 17.42 0.99
C PHE A 148 -0.28 18.22 2.18
N GLU A 149 -0.49 17.72 3.41
CA GLU A 149 -0.02 18.36 4.65
C GLU A 149 1.49 18.56 4.72
N ILE A 150 2.28 17.74 4.01
CA ILE A 150 3.75 17.80 4.02
C ILE A 150 4.34 18.45 2.76
N SER A 151 3.51 18.84 1.84
CA SER A 151 3.91 19.47 0.58
C SER A 151 4.00 20.97 0.72
N ASP A 152 4.91 21.59 -0.02
CA ASP A 152 5.02 23.04 -0.08
C ASP A 152 3.87 23.66 -0.92
N GLU A 153 3.38 22.89 -1.91
CA GLU A 153 2.17 23.17 -2.69
C GLU A 153 1.42 21.86 -2.98
N ALA A 154 0.10 21.88 -2.92
CA ALA A 154 -0.74 20.71 -3.11
C ALA A 154 -1.95 21.04 -3.99
N TYR A 155 -2.14 20.28 -5.07
CA TYR A 155 -3.15 20.54 -6.08
C TYR A 155 -4.14 19.38 -6.15
N ALA A 156 -5.42 19.67 -5.85
CA ALA A 156 -6.50 18.70 -6.02
C ALA A 156 -7.07 18.79 -7.43
N VAL A 157 -7.32 17.66 -8.08
CA VAL A 157 -8.06 17.64 -9.34
C VAL A 157 -9.52 17.98 -9.11
N GLU A 158 -10.22 18.55 -10.13
CA GLU A 158 -11.62 19.00 -10.01
C GLU A 158 -12.57 17.89 -9.53
N ASN A 159 -12.34 16.66 -9.95
CA ASN A 159 -13.14 15.50 -9.53
C ASN A 159 -12.62 14.82 -8.24
N ALA A 160 -11.74 15.49 -7.47
CA ALA A 160 -11.32 15.02 -6.16
C ALA A 160 -12.45 15.11 -5.12
N VAL A 161 -12.30 14.35 -4.02
CA VAL A 161 -13.22 14.44 -2.87
C VAL A 161 -13.12 15.80 -2.19
N GLU A 162 -14.22 16.27 -1.62
CA GLU A 162 -14.30 17.62 -1.04
C GLU A 162 -13.32 17.83 0.14
N GLU A 163 -13.08 16.77 0.93
CA GLU A 163 -12.14 16.80 2.03
C GLU A 163 -10.71 17.08 1.56
N LEU A 164 -10.30 16.52 0.40
CA LEU A 164 -9.00 16.79 -0.18
C LEU A 164 -8.91 18.18 -0.79
N LYS A 165 -9.97 18.62 -1.49
CA LYS A 165 -10.05 19.98 -2.05
C LYS A 165 -9.90 21.04 -0.97
N ALA A 166 -10.46 20.79 0.23
CA ALA A 166 -10.34 21.69 1.36
C ALA A 166 -8.90 21.81 1.90
N ALA A 167 -8.06 20.79 1.67
CA ALA A 167 -6.66 20.77 2.08
C ALA A 167 -5.69 21.23 0.96
N ALA A 168 -6.20 21.51 -0.23
CA ALA A 168 -5.39 21.87 -1.39
C ALA A 168 -4.99 23.36 -1.38
N THR A 169 -3.84 23.67 -1.97
CA THR A 169 -3.42 25.04 -2.31
C THR A 169 -4.35 25.61 -3.38
N GLU A 170 -4.69 24.78 -4.39
CA GLU A 170 -5.56 25.16 -5.50
C GLU A 170 -6.20 23.90 -6.11
N ILE A 171 -7.33 24.10 -6.82
CA ILE A 171 -8.02 23.04 -7.57
C ILE A 171 -7.68 23.25 -9.05
N ILE A 172 -7.19 22.18 -9.69
CA ILE A 172 -6.83 22.12 -11.11
C ILE A 172 -7.89 21.36 -11.89
N ALA A 173 -7.78 21.34 -13.23
CA ALA A 173 -8.70 20.59 -14.08
C ALA A 173 -8.76 19.10 -13.69
N SER A 174 -9.86 18.43 -14.06
CA SER A 174 -10.11 17.02 -13.80
C SER A 174 -8.98 16.13 -14.34
N ASN A 175 -8.77 14.97 -13.72
CA ASN A 175 -7.89 13.94 -14.27
C ASN A 175 -8.38 13.40 -15.63
N GLU A 176 -9.69 13.49 -15.90
CA GLU A 176 -10.29 13.14 -17.22
C GLU A 176 -9.93 14.18 -18.30
N ASP A 177 -9.56 15.39 -17.92
CA ASP A 177 -9.14 16.49 -18.78
C ASP A 177 -7.63 16.75 -18.76
N ASP A 178 -6.84 15.75 -18.39
CA ASP A 178 -5.38 15.83 -18.28
C ASP A 178 -4.88 16.95 -17.33
N GLY A 179 -5.62 17.24 -16.24
CA GLY A 179 -5.39 18.39 -15.37
C GLY A 179 -3.97 18.48 -14.83
N VAL A 180 -3.38 17.37 -14.39
CA VAL A 180 -1.98 17.33 -13.89
C VAL A 180 -0.99 17.62 -15.01
N ALA A 181 -1.18 17.03 -16.20
CA ALA A 181 -0.28 17.24 -17.33
C ALA A 181 -0.28 18.69 -17.79
N ARG A 182 -1.46 19.31 -17.92
CA ARG A 182 -1.61 20.74 -18.27
C ARG A 182 -0.95 21.63 -17.25
N TRP A 183 -1.16 21.36 -15.96
CA TRP A 183 -0.52 22.14 -14.90
C TRP A 183 1.01 22.06 -14.99
N LEU A 184 1.56 20.86 -15.25
CA LEU A 184 3.01 20.67 -15.42
C LEU A 184 3.55 21.41 -16.65
N GLU A 185 2.85 21.40 -17.78
CA GLU A 185 3.22 22.14 -18.99
C GLU A 185 3.25 23.66 -18.75
N GLU A 186 2.32 24.17 -17.96
CA GLU A 186 2.21 25.62 -17.68
C GLU A 186 3.24 26.11 -16.63
N HIS A 187 3.59 25.26 -15.65
CA HIS A 187 4.35 25.70 -14.47
C HIS A 187 5.77 25.12 -14.38
N VAL A 188 6.02 24.02 -15.10
CA VAL A 188 7.34 23.40 -15.16
C VAL A 188 7.94 23.67 -16.54
N MET A 189 8.88 24.58 -16.62
CA MET A 189 9.66 24.79 -17.86
C MET A 189 10.40 23.48 -18.17
N ILE A 190 9.97 22.78 -19.20
CA ILE A 190 10.74 21.70 -19.81
C ILE A 190 11.91 22.40 -20.48
N ASN A 191 13.08 22.43 -19.82
CA ASN A 191 14.30 22.79 -20.50
C ASN A 191 14.53 21.71 -21.57
N ASP A 192 14.29 22.08 -22.82
CA ASP A 192 14.69 21.28 -23.97
C ASP A 192 16.21 21.02 -23.82
N TYR A 193 16.54 19.77 -23.57
CA TYR A 193 17.93 19.32 -23.66
C TYR A 193 18.31 19.37 -25.14
N ASN A 194 18.96 20.47 -25.54
CA ASN A 194 19.77 20.56 -26.78
C ASN A 194 21.08 19.79 -26.59
#